data_ebe65ccb0baecf93f712852ab821ef22
#
_entry.id   ebe65ccb0baecf93f712852ab821ef22
#
_cell.length_a   1.000
_cell.length_b   1.000
_cell.length_c   1.000
_cell.angle_alpha   90.00
_cell.angle_beta   90.00
_cell.angle_gamma   90.00
#
_symmetry.space_group_name_H-M   'P 1'
#
loop_
_entity.id
_entity.type
_entity.pdbx_description
1 polymer ?
#
loop_
_entity_poly.entity_id
_entity_poly.type
_entity_poly.pdbx_seq_one_letter_code
_entity_poly.pdbx_strand_id
1 'polypeptide(L)'
;MANASICTIGDEILIGQIVDTNSSHISQALEEIGVKVTRMTSFGDDHDEIICNLTNELTHNEIVITTGGLGPTKDDITKAALAEISGSKGYVVNEGQLKMVHEILHARGLDVLDINKAQALVPDTCEVIVNHLGTAPIMVFRFPKERYGHQASLYALPGVPFEAVGAIPDVIKDVKEHNPLTDIFHKCVMVFGLAESALSKEIESWEDSLPEDM
;
A
#
# COMPACT_ATOMS: atom_id res chain seq x y z
N MET A 1 2.00 17.36 -7.79
CA MET A 1 1.38 16.01 -7.84
C MET A 1 2.09 15.18 -6.79
N ALA A 2 1.38 14.44 -5.94
CA ALA A 2 2.03 13.56 -4.98
C ALA A 2 2.55 12.31 -5.69
N ASN A 3 3.74 11.85 -5.31
CA ASN A 3 4.35 10.63 -5.82
C ASN A 3 4.11 9.47 -4.85
N ALA A 4 3.90 8.30 -5.39
CA ALA A 4 3.76 7.07 -4.60
C ALA A 4 4.68 5.97 -5.11
N SER A 5 5.07 5.07 -4.21
CA SER A 5 5.62 3.77 -4.54
C SER A 5 4.82 2.65 -3.90
N ILE A 6 4.80 1.49 -4.54
CA ILE A 6 4.13 0.29 -4.05
C ILE A 6 5.18 -0.80 -3.88
N CYS A 7 5.19 -1.41 -2.68
CA CYS A 7 6.14 -2.43 -2.29
C CYS A 7 5.42 -3.73 -1.93
N THR A 8 5.73 -4.83 -2.60
CA THR A 8 5.17 -6.14 -2.28
C THR A 8 6.22 -6.97 -1.56
N ILE A 9 5.88 -7.46 -0.37
CA ILE A 9 6.75 -8.27 0.47
C ILE A 9 6.24 -9.71 0.44
N GLY A 10 7.10 -10.64 0.05
CA GLY A 10 6.79 -12.06 0.03
C GLY A 10 7.68 -12.84 -0.92
N ASP A 11 8.33 -13.88 -0.42
CA ASP A 11 9.17 -14.78 -1.21
C ASP A 11 8.39 -15.49 -2.31
N GLU A 12 7.09 -15.77 -2.10
CA GLU A 12 6.20 -16.40 -3.09
C GLU A 12 6.00 -15.56 -4.36
N ILE A 13 6.12 -14.24 -4.23
CA ILE A 13 6.09 -13.31 -5.38
C ILE A 13 7.41 -13.41 -6.15
N LEU A 14 8.55 -13.40 -5.45
CA LEU A 14 9.88 -13.43 -6.06
C LEU A 14 10.13 -14.73 -6.83
N ILE A 15 9.67 -15.86 -6.30
CA ILE A 15 9.81 -17.16 -6.98
C ILE A 15 8.73 -17.39 -8.06
N GLY A 16 7.80 -16.43 -8.25
CA GLY A 16 6.76 -16.51 -9.27
C GLY A 16 5.64 -17.51 -8.95
N GLN A 17 5.48 -17.90 -7.69
CA GLN A 17 4.41 -18.80 -7.25
C GLN A 17 3.05 -18.10 -7.27
N ILE A 18 3.03 -16.80 -6.94
CA ILE A 18 1.83 -15.97 -6.93
C ILE A 18 2.10 -14.72 -7.80
N VAL A 19 1.09 -14.29 -8.52
CA VAL A 19 1.13 -13.04 -9.29
C VAL A 19 0.69 -11.90 -8.37
N ASP A 20 1.48 -10.82 -8.32
CA ASP A 20 1.11 -9.61 -7.59
C ASP A 20 -0.04 -8.87 -8.29
N THR A 21 -1.25 -9.11 -7.81
CA THR A 21 -2.44 -8.40 -8.23
C THR A 21 -2.74 -7.18 -7.36
N ASN A 22 -2.22 -7.16 -6.12
CA ASN A 22 -2.45 -6.07 -5.17
C ASN A 22 -1.89 -4.75 -5.69
N SER A 23 -0.64 -4.77 -6.17
CA SER A 23 0.01 -3.57 -6.71
C SER A 23 -0.77 -2.96 -7.88
N SER A 24 -1.37 -3.79 -8.75
CA SER A 24 -2.19 -3.32 -9.86
C SER A 24 -3.44 -2.57 -9.37
N HIS A 25 -4.18 -3.16 -8.42
CA HIS A 25 -5.39 -2.53 -7.88
C HIS A 25 -5.08 -1.24 -7.10
N ILE A 26 -4.02 -1.26 -6.29
CA ILE A 26 -3.57 -0.09 -5.53
C ILE A 26 -3.15 1.04 -6.48
N SER A 27 -2.38 0.72 -7.53
CA SER A 27 -1.93 1.71 -8.51
C SER A 27 -3.10 2.38 -9.23
N GLN A 28 -4.07 1.60 -9.71
CA GLN A 28 -5.26 2.14 -10.35
C GLN A 28 -6.02 3.10 -9.44
N ALA A 29 -6.22 2.70 -8.18
CA ALA A 29 -6.93 3.53 -7.21
C ALA A 29 -6.18 4.83 -6.85
N LEU A 30 -4.85 4.80 -6.80
CA LEU A 30 -4.03 6.00 -6.59
C LEU A 30 -4.08 6.93 -7.80
N GLU A 31 -4.01 6.39 -8.99
CA GLU A 31 -4.07 7.17 -10.23
C GLU A 31 -5.42 7.88 -10.39
N GLU A 32 -6.53 7.22 -10.04
CA GLU A 32 -7.88 7.83 -10.06
C GLU A 32 -7.99 9.09 -9.20
N ILE A 33 -7.14 9.25 -8.20
CA ILE A 33 -7.13 10.42 -7.30
C ILE A 33 -5.98 11.39 -7.58
N GLY A 34 -5.25 11.22 -8.68
CA GLY A 34 -4.17 12.12 -9.07
C GLY A 34 -2.85 11.91 -8.34
N VAL A 35 -2.62 10.72 -7.80
CA VAL A 35 -1.33 10.31 -7.23
C VAL A 35 -0.54 9.53 -8.28
N LYS A 36 0.66 10.00 -8.60
CA LYS A 36 1.54 9.33 -9.56
C LYS A 36 2.29 8.17 -8.91
N VAL A 37 2.03 6.95 -9.35
CA VAL A 37 2.86 5.81 -8.97
C VAL A 37 4.16 5.83 -9.76
N THR A 38 5.28 6.06 -9.07
CA THR A 38 6.61 6.18 -9.67
C THR A 38 7.35 4.86 -9.75
N ARG A 39 7.02 3.93 -8.86
CA ARG A 39 7.69 2.64 -8.76
C ARG A 39 6.80 1.58 -8.14
N MET A 40 6.95 0.36 -8.64
CA MET A 40 6.46 -0.88 -8.02
C MET A 40 7.66 -1.81 -7.83
N THR A 41 7.88 -2.32 -6.62
CA THR A 41 8.99 -3.21 -6.29
C THR A 41 8.51 -4.40 -5.48
N SER A 42 9.17 -5.55 -5.66
CA SER A 42 8.94 -6.73 -4.83
C SER A 42 10.26 -7.16 -4.21
N PHE A 43 10.22 -7.56 -2.95
CA PHE A 43 11.38 -8.07 -2.21
C PHE A 43 10.95 -9.15 -1.22
N GLY A 44 11.94 -9.88 -0.70
CA GLY A 44 11.71 -11.04 0.16
C GLY A 44 11.33 -10.67 1.60
N ASP A 45 11.00 -11.70 2.37
CA ASP A 45 10.72 -11.62 3.79
C ASP A 45 12.03 -11.60 4.60
N ASP A 46 12.89 -10.61 4.33
CA ASP A 46 14.12 -10.31 5.06
C ASP A 46 14.03 -8.96 5.75
N HIS A 47 14.33 -8.93 7.05
CA HIS A 47 14.16 -7.75 7.89
C HIS A 47 14.97 -6.54 7.41
N ASP A 48 16.24 -6.76 7.09
CA ASP A 48 17.15 -5.67 6.68
C ASP A 48 16.82 -5.20 5.27
N GLU A 49 16.40 -6.11 4.40
CA GLU A 49 15.94 -5.79 3.05
C GLU A 49 14.67 -4.93 3.08
N ILE A 50 13.70 -5.29 3.94
CA ILE A 50 12.47 -4.51 4.14
C ILE A 50 12.79 -3.09 4.62
N ILE A 51 13.65 -2.95 5.64
CA ILE A 51 14.04 -1.64 6.18
C ILE A 51 14.75 -0.80 5.09
N CYS A 52 15.71 -1.39 4.40
CA CYS A 52 16.48 -0.71 3.37
C CYS A 52 15.58 -0.19 2.24
N ASN A 53 14.73 -1.08 1.68
CA ASN A 53 13.87 -0.73 0.56
C ASN A 53 12.80 0.29 0.96
N LEU A 54 12.05 0.07 2.05
CA LEU A 54 11.02 1.01 2.49
C LEU A 54 11.58 2.37 2.88
N THR A 55 12.75 2.42 3.53
CA THR A 55 13.41 3.69 3.85
C THR A 55 13.84 4.42 2.58
N ASN A 56 14.38 3.72 1.59
CA ASN A 56 14.72 4.30 0.29
C ASN A 56 13.47 4.86 -0.41
N GLU A 57 12.37 4.12 -0.43
CA GLU A 57 11.13 4.60 -1.06
C GLU A 57 10.56 5.83 -0.34
N LEU A 58 10.63 5.89 0.99
CA LEU A 58 10.21 7.05 1.79
C LEU A 58 11.06 8.30 1.54
N THR A 59 12.30 8.16 1.05
CA THR A 59 13.13 9.33 0.68
C THR A 59 12.75 9.95 -0.67
N HIS A 60 11.97 9.24 -1.50
CA HIS A 60 11.66 9.68 -2.86
C HIS A 60 10.17 9.91 -3.12
N ASN A 61 9.30 9.44 -2.21
CA ASN A 61 7.86 9.47 -2.41
C ASN A 61 7.14 9.96 -1.15
N GLU A 62 6.09 10.76 -1.34
CA GLU A 62 5.22 11.23 -0.26
C GLU A 62 4.33 10.11 0.27
N ILE A 63 4.07 9.10 -0.56
CA ILE A 63 3.19 7.98 -0.22
C ILE A 63 3.92 6.67 -0.54
N VAL A 64 4.07 5.82 0.45
CA VAL A 64 4.58 4.45 0.26
C VAL A 64 3.51 3.47 0.71
N ILE A 65 3.11 2.55 -0.15
CA ILE A 65 2.16 1.50 0.21
C ILE A 65 2.88 0.16 0.13
N THR A 66 2.87 -0.58 1.23
CA THR A 66 3.40 -1.94 1.25
C THR A 66 2.30 -2.96 1.48
N THR A 67 2.43 -4.15 0.91
CA THR A 67 1.50 -5.27 1.09
C THR A 67 2.28 -6.56 1.30
N GLY A 68 1.87 -7.34 2.30
CA GLY A 68 2.50 -8.61 2.68
C GLY A 68 3.21 -8.59 4.05
N GLY A 69 3.52 -9.79 4.56
CA GLY A 69 4.28 -10.00 5.80
C GLY A 69 3.61 -9.51 7.09
N LEU A 70 2.26 -9.38 7.13
CA LEU A 70 1.50 -8.92 8.29
C LEU A 70 0.73 -10.05 9.01
N GLY A 71 0.92 -11.28 8.63
CA GLY A 71 0.29 -12.43 9.24
C GLY A 71 0.76 -12.72 10.68
N PRO A 72 0.24 -13.79 11.30
CA PRO A 72 0.58 -14.17 12.67
C PRO A 72 1.76 -15.11 12.77
N THR A 73 2.41 -15.49 11.69
CA THR A 73 3.47 -16.49 11.67
C THR A 73 4.84 -15.86 11.94
N LYS A 74 5.86 -16.69 12.14
CA LYS A 74 7.21 -16.20 12.44
C LYS A 74 7.89 -15.55 11.23
N ASP A 75 7.41 -15.87 10.04
CA ASP A 75 7.90 -15.35 8.79
C ASP A 75 7.30 -13.95 8.48
N ASP A 76 6.25 -13.57 9.23
CA ASP A 76 5.61 -12.25 9.11
C ASP A 76 6.40 -11.18 9.87
N ILE A 77 7.52 -10.75 9.31
CA ILE A 77 8.48 -9.85 9.96
C ILE A 77 8.27 -8.38 9.61
N THR A 78 7.38 -8.07 8.67
CA THR A 78 7.11 -6.70 8.21
C THR A 78 6.74 -5.78 9.37
N LYS A 79 5.91 -6.21 10.32
CA LYS A 79 5.52 -5.41 11.48
C LYS A 79 6.73 -4.97 12.32
N ALA A 80 7.72 -5.85 12.51
CA ALA A 80 8.93 -5.54 13.27
C ALA A 80 9.80 -4.51 12.52
N ALA A 81 9.99 -4.68 11.22
CA ALA A 81 10.71 -3.73 10.37
C ALA A 81 10.04 -2.35 10.38
N LEU A 82 8.69 -2.30 10.30
CA LEU A 82 7.93 -1.05 10.38
C LEU A 82 8.06 -0.36 11.74
N ALA A 83 8.10 -1.11 12.83
CA ALA A 83 8.35 -0.57 14.17
C ALA A 83 9.73 0.09 14.24
N GLU A 84 10.76 -0.52 13.66
CA GLU A 84 12.11 0.03 13.60
C GLU A 84 12.17 1.28 12.71
N ILE A 85 11.63 1.20 11.49
CA ILE A 85 11.55 2.36 10.57
C ILE A 85 10.85 3.54 11.23
N SER A 86 9.77 3.32 11.96
CA SER A 86 9.00 4.39 12.60
C SER A 86 9.62 4.92 13.90
N GLY A 87 10.62 4.22 14.45
CA GLY A 87 11.22 4.54 15.74
C GLY A 87 10.32 4.21 16.93
N SER A 88 9.44 3.22 16.78
CA SER A 88 8.56 2.71 17.82
C SER A 88 9.37 2.22 19.03
N LYS A 89 8.87 2.47 20.22
CA LYS A 89 9.47 2.02 21.48
C LYS A 89 8.77 0.79 22.05
N GLY A 90 7.66 0.39 21.46
CA GLY A 90 6.88 -0.74 21.93
C GLY A 90 5.63 -0.98 21.09
N TYR A 91 4.81 -1.89 21.55
CA TYR A 91 3.56 -2.25 20.88
C TYR A 91 2.38 -1.95 21.81
N VAL A 92 1.29 -1.50 21.20
CA VAL A 92 0.01 -1.25 21.88
C VAL A 92 -1.09 -2.08 21.25
N VAL A 93 -2.10 -2.40 22.04
CA VAL A 93 -3.29 -3.10 21.53
C VAL A 93 -4.19 -2.08 20.84
N ASN A 94 -4.53 -2.32 19.58
CA ASN A 94 -5.60 -1.57 18.94
C ASN A 94 -6.94 -2.24 19.22
N GLU A 95 -7.77 -1.59 20.03
CA GLU A 95 -9.07 -2.14 20.47
C GLU A 95 -10.05 -2.37 19.32
N GLY A 96 -10.04 -1.50 18.29
CA GLY A 96 -10.88 -1.64 17.10
C GLY A 96 -10.54 -2.91 16.33
N GLN A 97 -9.25 -3.13 16.07
CA GLN A 97 -8.78 -4.33 15.38
C GLN A 97 -8.97 -5.59 16.25
N LEU A 98 -8.73 -5.51 17.57
CA LEU A 98 -8.98 -6.63 18.48
C LEU A 98 -10.44 -7.08 18.44
N LYS A 99 -11.37 -6.13 18.43
CA LYS A 99 -12.81 -6.42 18.28
C LYS A 99 -13.10 -7.15 16.96
N MET A 100 -12.52 -6.67 15.84
CA MET A 100 -12.68 -7.33 14.53
C MET A 100 -12.11 -8.75 14.53
N VAL A 101 -10.94 -8.96 15.14
CA VAL A 101 -10.35 -10.31 15.29
C VAL A 101 -11.34 -11.24 15.99
N HIS A 102 -11.96 -10.79 17.09
CA HIS A 102 -12.96 -11.57 17.81
C HIS A 102 -14.21 -11.87 16.97
N GLU A 103 -14.75 -10.86 16.28
CA GLU A 103 -15.94 -11.00 15.43
C GLU A 103 -15.72 -11.98 14.28
N ILE A 104 -14.58 -11.86 13.57
CA ILE A 104 -14.24 -12.73 12.44
C ILE A 104 -14.06 -14.19 12.88
N LEU A 105 -13.34 -14.43 13.98
CA LEU A 105 -13.09 -15.78 14.46
C LEU A 105 -14.38 -16.42 15.01
N HIS A 106 -15.16 -15.66 15.77
CA HIS A 106 -16.45 -16.12 16.28
C HIS A 106 -17.43 -16.48 15.14
N ALA A 107 -17.49 -15.65 14.08
CA ALA A 107 -18.33 -15.93 12.91
C ALA A 107 -17.90 -17.22 12.17
N ARG A 108 -16.63 -17.62 12.30
CA ARG A 108 -16.09 -18.87 11.74
C ARG A 108 -16.19 -20.05 12.71
N GLY A 109 -16.75 -19.86 13.91
CA GLY A 109 -16.83 -20.89 14.96
C GLY A 109 -15.45 -21.28 15.55
N LEU A 110 -14.49 -20.36 15.51
CA LEU A 110 -13.12 -20.56 15.99
C LEU A 110 -12.90 -19.83 17.32
N ASP A 111 -12.12 -20.45 18.20
CA ASP A 111 -11.66 -19.82 19.44
C ASP A 111 -10.59 -18.75 19.15
N VAL A 112 -10.59 -17.69 19.95
CA VAL A 112 -9.59 -16.63 19.86
C VAL A 112 -8.34 -17.04 20.65
N LEU A 113 -7.31 -17.45 19.93
CA LEU A 113 -6.01 -17.79 20.49
C LEU A 113 -5.16 -16.53 20.74
N ASP A 114 -4.14 -16.65 21.60
CA ASP A 114 -3.24 -15.51 21.87
C ASP A 114 -2.48 -15.03 20.62
N ILE A 115 -2.16 -15.93 19.70
CA ILE A 115 -1.58 -15.58 18.40
C ILE A 115 -2.51 -14.70 17.56
N ASN A 116 -3.83 -14.89 17.66
CA ASN A 116 -4.80 -14.04 16.99
C ASN A 116 -4.92 -12.66 17.65
N LYS A 117 -4.87 -12.61 18.99
CA LYS A 117 -4.83 -11.34 19.72
C LYS A 117 -3.57 -10.54 19.40
N ALA A 118 -2.43 -11.22 19.18
CA ALA A 118 -1.19 -10.57 18.77
C ALA A 118 -1.30 -9.84 17.42
N GLN A 119 -2.27 -10.17 16.58
CA GLN A 119 -2.55 -9.41 15.34
C GLN A 119 -2.97 -7.97 15.64
N ALA A 120 -3.70 -7.74 16.74
CA ALA A 120 -4.12 -6.40 17.15
C ALA A 120 -3.02 -5.60 17.87
N LEU A 121 -1.85 -6.19 18.14
CA LEU A 121 -0.67 -5.48 18.63
C LEU A 121 -0.02 -4.73 17.46
N VAL A 122 0.09 -3.42 17.59
CA VAL A 122 0.67 -2.55 16.57
C VAL A 122 1.76 -1.66 17.18
N PRO A 123 2.75 -1.20 16.40
CA PRO A 123 3.74 -0.23 16.89
C PRO A 123 3.06 1.00 17.49
N ASP A 124 3.60 1.54 18.59
CA ASP A 124 3.03 2.71 19.30
C ASP A 124 3.09 4.01 18.50
N THR A 125 3.76 4.00 17.37
CA THR A 125 3.91 5.12 16.43
C THR A 125 2.93 5.08 15.26
N CYS A 126 2.11 4.02 15.13
CA CYS A 126 1.20 3.90 13.99
C CYS A 126 -0.24 4.27 14.33
N GLU A 127 -0.94 4.78 13.32
CA GLU A 127 -2.39 4.83 13.26
C GLU A 127 -2.92 3.53 12.64
N VAL A 128 -4.16 3.16 12.92
CA VAL A 128 -4.75 1.92 12.39
C VAL A 128 -6.05 2.23 11.66
N ILE A 129 -6.10 1.83 10.40
CA ILE A 129 -7.35 1.66 9.67
C ILE A 129 -7.81 0.22 9.94
N VAL A 130 -9.02 0.07 10.49
CA VAL A 130 -9.53 -1.25 10.88
C VAL A 130 -9.78 -2.11 9.64
N ASN A 131 -9.18 -3.29 9.60
CA ASN A 131 -9.43 -4.27 8.55
C ASN A 131 -10.72 -5.05 8.86
N HIS A 132 -11.79 -4.75 8.14
CA HIS A 132 -13.09 -5.41 8.32
C HIS A 132 -13.18 -6.80 7.67
N LEU A 133 -12.20 -7.20 6.90
CA LEU A 133 -12.19 -8.46 6.13
C LEU A 133 -11.21 -9.51 6.69
N GLY A 134 -10.25 -9.07 7.51
CA GLY A 134 -9.22 -9.95 8.03
C GLY A 134 -8.71 -9.58 9.42
N THR A 135 -7.80 -10.38 9.94
CA THR A 135 -7.26 -10.21 11.29
C THR A 135 -6.04 -9.28 11.35
N ALA A 136 -5.32 -9.12 10.24
CA ALA A 136 -4.17 -8.22 10.16
C ALA A 136 -4.63 -6.77 10.04
N PRO A 137 -4.12 -5.83 10.89
CA PRO A 137 -4.47 -4.43 10.81
C PRO A 137 -3.88 -3.77 9.55
N ILE A 138 -4.51 -2.70 9.08
CA ILE A 138 -3.90 -1.79 8.13
C ILE A 138 -3.19 -0.72 8.97
N MET A 139 -1.87 -0.67 8.89
CA MET A 139 -1.07 0.26 9.69
C MET A 139 -0.66 1.47 8.87
N VAL A 140 -0.75 2.65 9.46
CA VAL A 140 -0.38 3.91 8.83
C VAL A 140 0.66 4.62 9.68
N PHE A 141 1.78 4.97 9.07
CA PHE A 141 2.88 5.70 9.70
C PHE A 141 3.05 7.05 9.05
N ARG A 142 3.16 8.12 9.85
CA ARG A 142 3.36 9.49 9.39
C ARG A 142 4.76 9.95 9.72
N PHE A 143 5.45 10.45 8.73
CA PHE A 143 6.81 10.96 8.91
C PHE A 143 6.86 12.45 8.62
N PRO A 144 7.41 13.24 9.55
CA PRO A 144 7.53 14.68 9.37
C PRO A 144 8.58 15.01 8.31
N LYS A 145 8.47 16.22 7.73
CA LYS A 145 9.35 16.70 6.65
C LYS A 145 10.84 16.66 7.02
N GLU A 146 11.16 16.84 8.29
CA GLU A 146 12.54 16.87 8.79
C GLU A 146 13.27 15.55 8.58
N ARG A 147 12.52 14.45 8.42
CA ARG A 147 13.12 13.12 8.31
C ARG A 147 13.55 12.78 6.88
N TYR A 148 12.72 13.10 5.90
CA TYR A 148 12.93 12.70 4.49
C TYR A 148 12.98 13.88 3.52
N GLY A 149 12.95 15.13 4.02
CA GLY A 149 12.91 16.34 3.19
C GLY A 149 11.51 16.74 2.71
N HIS A 150 10.53 15.86 2.84
CA HIS A 150 9.11 16.04 2.58
C HIS A 150 8.29 15.28 3.62
N GLN A 151 7.01 15.62 3.75
CA GLN A 151 6.08 14.83 4.56
C GLN A 151 5.83 13.50 3.84
N ALA A 152 5.98 12.39 4.53
CA ALA A 152 5.76 11.06 3.97
C ALA A 152 4.79 10.24 4.81
N SER A 153 4.04 9.37 4.17
CA SER A 153 3.14 8.41 4.80
C SER A 153 3.42 7.00 4.27
N LEU A 154 3.49 6.03 5.18
CA LEU A 154 3.61 4.62 4.82
C LEU A 154 2.36 3.88 5.27
N TYR A 155 1.74 3.18 4.34
CA TYR A 155 0.57 2.33 4.56
C TYR A 155 0.99 0.88 4.41
N ALA A 156 0.74 0.07 5.43
CA ALA A 156 1.02 -1.36 5.39
C ALA A 156 -0.29 -2.15 5.35
N LEU A 157 -0.52 -2.85 4.26
CA LEU A 157 -1.72 -3.63 3.96
C LEU A 157 -1.44 -5.13 4.06
N PRO A 158 -2.47 -5.93 4.36
CA PRO A 158 -2.36 -7.41 4.27
C PRO A 158 -1.94 -7.87 2.87
N GLY A 159 -1.21 -8.99 2.79
CA GLY A 159 -0.87 -9.64 1.53
C GLY A 159 -2.05 -10.35 0.84
N VAL A 160 -3.06 -10.74 1.62
CA VAL A 160 -4.25 -11.46 1.11
C VAL A 160 -5.05 -10.56 0.18
N PRO A 161 -5.25 -10.92 -1.12
CA PRO A 161 -5.79 -10.00 -2.12
C PRO A 161 -7.16 -9.40 -1.77
N PHE A 162 -8.12 -10.20 -1.27
CA PHE A 162 -9.44 -9.67 -0.96
C PHE A 162 -9.43 -8.70 0.25
N GLU A 163 -8.48 -8.85 1.18
CA GLU A 163 -8.29 -7.93 2.30
C GLU A 163 -7.62 -6.63 1.80
N ALA A 164 -6.56 -6.76 1.00
CA ALA A 164 -5.85 -5.61 0.45
C ALA A 164 -6.78 -4.75 -0.44
N VAL A 165 -7.50 -5.39 -1.36
CA VAL A 165 -8.47 -4.69 -2.24
C VAL A 165 -9.61 -4.06 -1.42
N GLY A 166 -10.12 -4.77 -0.42
CA GLY A 166 -11.17 -4.25 0.46
C GLY A 166 -10.72 -3.06 1.32
N ALA A 167 -9.42 -2.93 1.60
CA ALA A 167 -8.84 -1.81 2.32
C ALA A 167 -8.67 -0.54 1.47
N ILE A 168 -8.60 -0.68 0.14
CA ILE A 168 -8.31 0.45 -0.77
C ILE A 168 -9.22 1.66 -0.55
N PRO A 169 -10.54 1.55 -0.43
CA PRO A 169 -11.40 2.73 -0.24
C PRO A 169 -11.04 3.56 0.99
N ASP A 170 -10.74 2.90 2.12
CA ASP A 170 -10.40 3.59 3.36
C ASP A 170 -8.98 4.18 3.30
N VAL A 171 -8.03 3.48 2.68
CA VAL A 171 -6.68 3.99 2.42
C VAL A 171 -6.72 5.21 1.50
N ILE A 172 -7.47 5.17 0.40
CA ILE A 172 -7.64 6.28 -0.53
C ILE A 172 -8.30 7.50 0.14
N LYS A 173 -9.28 7.27 1.01
CA LYS A 173 -9.89 8.34 1.79
C LYS A 173 -8.84 9.01 2.68
N ASP A 174 -8.06 8.25 3.41
CA ASP A 174 -7.00 8.75 4.29
C ASP A 174 -5.91 9.48 3.49
N VAL A 175 -5.50 8.95 2.33
CA VAL A 175 -4.55 9.61 1.41
C VAL A 175 -5.07 10.98 0.99
N LYS A 176 -6.35 11.10 0.61
CA LYS A 176 -6.97 12.38 0.22
C LYS A 176 -7.01 13.40 1.36
N GLU A 177 -7.25 12.93 2.58
CA GLU A 177 -7.32 13.80 3.76
C GLU A 177 -5.94 14.40 4.14
N HIS A 178 -4.85 13.68 3.84
CA HIS A 178 -3.51 14.05 4.29
C HIS A 178 -2.58 14.58 3.20
N ASN A 179 -3.00 14.56 1.93
CA ASN A 179 -2.17 15.02 0.81
C ASN A 179 -2.90 16.07 -0.03
N PRO A 180 -2.23 17.14 -0.45
CA PRO A 180 -2.76 18.06 -1.44
C PRO A 180 -2.76 17.37 -2.81
N LEU A 181 -3.93 16.93 -3.25
CA LEU A 181 -4.11 16.26 -4.53
C LEU A 181 -4.67 17.22 -5.57
N THR A 182 -4.31 17.01 -6.83
CA THR A 182 -4.86 17.72 -7.98
C THR A 182 -5.75 16.74 -8.73
N ASP A 183 -6.95 17.15 -9.07
CA ASP A 183 -7.85 16.32 -9.87
C ASP A 183 -7.22 16.04 -11.23
N ILE A 184 -7.11 14.76 -11.59
CA ILE A 184 -6.67 14.29 -12.89
C ILE A 184 -7.87 13.66 -13.59
N PHE A 185 -8.08 14.07 -14.84
CA PHE A 185 -9.12 13.51 -15.68
C PHE A 185 -8.52 12.52 -16.67
N HIS A 186 -8.90 11.25 -16.57
CA HIS A 186 -8.51 10.21 -17.51
C HIS A 186 -9.62 9.93 -18.51
N LYS A 187 -9.26 9.92 -19.80
CA LYS A 187 -10.16 9.49 -20.87
C LYS A 187 -9.46 8.47 -21.75
N CYS A 188 -10.03 7.28 -21.80
CA CYS A 188 -9.56 6.21 -22.68
C CYS A 188 -10.46 6.14 -23.92
N VAL A 189 -9.84 6.12 -25.10
CA VAL A 189 -10.52 5.92 -26.38
C VAL A 189 -9.97 4.65 -27.00
N MET A 190 -10.84 3.67 -27.23
CA MET A 190 -10.47 2.42 -27.87
C MET A 190 -10.60 2.55 -29.40
N VAL A 191 -9.52 2.26 -30.12
CA VAL A 191 -9.49 2.32 -31.59
C VAL A 191 -9.34 0.91 -32.13
N PHE A 192 -10.16 0.57 -33.13
CA PHE A 192 -10.13 -0.73 -33.81
C PHE A 192 -9.85 -0.56 -35.29
N GLY A 193 -9.16 -1.55 -35.88
CA GLY A 193 -8.97 -1.62 -37.33
C GLY A 193 -7.81 -0.79 -37.88
N LEU A 194 -7.03 -0.12 -37.02
CA LEU A 194 -5.80 0.58 -37.37
C LEU A 194 -4.60 -0.07 -36.69
N ALA A 195 -3.49 -0.17 -37.41
CA ALA A 195 -2.22 -0.50 -36.78
C ALA A 195 -1.74 0.68 -35.93
N GLU A 196 -1.03 0.42 -34.83
CA GLU A 196 -0.53 1.45 -33.91
C GLU A 196 0.26 2.57 -34.62
N SER A 197 1.16 2.19 -35.54
CA SER A 197 1.94 3.16 -36.33
C SER A 197 1.10 4.03 -37.27
N ALA A 198 -0.02 3.53 -37.78
CA ALA A 198 -0.93 4.29 -38.59
C ALA A 198 -1.75 5.27 -37.73
N LEU A 199 -2.22 4.81 -36.57
CA LEU A 199 -2.92 5.65 -35.60
C LEU A 199 -2.01 6.80 -35.12
N SER A 200 -0.77 6.50 -34.71
CA SER A 200 0.19 7.51 -34.25
C SER A 200 0.39 8.62 -35.28
N LYS A 201 0.49 8.26 -36.57
CA LYS A 201 0.61 9.26 -37.64
C LYS A 201 -0.65 10.14 -37.80
N GLU A 202 -1.83 9.56 -37.62
CA GLU A 202 -3.10 10.30 -37.73
C GLU A 202 -3.31 11.28 -36.57
N ILE A 203 -2.80 10.96 -35.37
CA ILE A 203 -2.96 11.80 -34.18
C ILE A 203 -1.74 12.70 -33.87
N GLU A 204 -0.65 12.61 -34.64
CA GLU A 204 0.61 13.32 -34.43
C GLU A 204 0.40 14.84 -34.18
N SER A 205 -0.39 15.49 -35.03
CA SER A 205 -0.67 16.93 -34.89
C SER A 205 -1.49 17.27 -33.63
N TRP A 206 -2.28 16.33 -33.13
CA TRP A 206 -3.02 16.49 -31.90
C TRP A 206 -2.09 16.26 -30.69
N GLU A 207 -1.24 15.24 -30.72
CA GLU A 207 -0.23 14.99 -29.68
C GLU A 207 0.71 16.19 -29.53
N ASP A 208 1.22 16.74 -30.65
CA ASP A 208 2.08 17.93 -30.66
C ASP A 208 1.38 19.20 -30.14
N SER A 209 0.06 19.22 -30.10
CA SER A 209 -0.73 20.35 -29.58
C SER A 209 -1.02 20.26 -28.08
N LEU A 210 -0.70 19.15 -27.44
CA LEU A 210 -0.94 18.96 -26.00
C LEU A 210 0.01 19.82 -25.17
N PRO A 211 -0.44 20.38 -24.04
CA PRO A 211 0.44 21.03 -23.08
C PRO A 211 1.50 20.07 -22.51
N GLU A 212 2.66 20.61 -22.12
CA GLU A 212 3.79 19.82 -21.56
C GLU A 212 3.44 19.06 -20.26
N ASP A 213 2.36 19.41 -19.61
CA ASP A 213 1.87 18.81 -18.35
C ASP A 213 0.70 17.81 -18.55
N MET A 214 0.43 17.41 -19.79
CA MET A 214 -0.58 16.42 -20.18
C MET A 214 0.02 15.06 -20.52
#